data_4040097f8205d4e28a3d8364eb47f281
#
_entry.id   4040097f8205d4e28a3d8364eb47f281
#
_cell.length_a   1.000
_cell.length_b   1.000
_cell.length_c   1.000
_cell.angle_alpha   90.00
_cell.angle_beta   90.00
_cell.angle_gamma   90.00
#
_symmetry.space_group_name_H-M   'P 1'
#
loop_
_entity.id
_entity.type
_entity.pdbx_description
1 polymer ?
#
loop_
_entity_poly.entity_id
_entity_poly.type
_entity_poly.pdbx_seq_one_letter_code
_entity_poly.pdbx_strand_id
1 'polypeptide(L)'
;MLYKYLLHLQSQTRTIKGNSDMSEYRRKNQKAQQALDMSYGHLQPQAVEVEKAVLGALMIDKDAYVEVCELLRPDSFYEPRNQKVYEAIQQLNMDEKPVDMLTVTEQLTKNGVLEEVGGPGYIAELSSRVATSASLEYHANIVAQKALSRQLINYTGIIGKKAYDETLDVHDVIQEADSMLTEITQKNMKKDYSILGPIIDRAIKIVEIAHANTGGITGIPTGFYQLDDMTSGWQKSDLVIIAGRPAMGKTAFALSLAKNIAIDQKIPMAFFSLEMDDVQLANRLMSNVCMIEGKKLLNGQLSREDWDRLDKNLSVMTTAPLFIDETEGLSINELRTKARRLKREHDIRLIMVDYLQLMTASGMKYNSRQEEVSLISRSLKGLAKELGIPVIALSQLNRGVEGRDGAEGKRPQLSDLRESGAIEQDADMVVFLHRPEYYHILQSADGLIDYHRRAEVIIAKHRKGATGIILMDFAGEFTRFENPEDNSIGNRAPSDGGEIRGSMVNGDGNNMPFPPPADYNPFNIDVSNDYRGDNT
;
A
#
# COMPACT_ATOMS: atom_id res chain seq x y z
N MET A 1 49.00 15.76 0.89
CA MET A 1 48.73 15.59 -0.56
C MET A 1 48.62 14.14 -1.00
N LEU A 2 49.48 13.24 -0.54
CA LEU A 2 49.47 11.80 -0.92
C LEU A 2 48.15 11.06 -0.50
N TYR A 3 47.54 11.40 0.63
CA TYR A 3 46.33 10.74 1.09
C TYR A 3 45.07 11.05 0.25
N LYS A 4 44.98 12.27 -0.31
CA LYS A 4 43.90 12.64 -1.27
C LYS A 4 44.08 11.97 -2.63
N TYR A 5 45.32 11.71 -3.02
CA TYR A 5 45.64 11.01 -4.26
C TYR A 5 45.33 9.52 -4.20
N LEU A 6 45.56 8.88 -3.04
CA LEU A 6 45.21 7.49 -2.79
C LEU A 6 43.67 7.27 -2.72
N LEU A 7 42.93 8.20 -2.13
CA LEU A 7 41.47 8.16 -2.12
C LEU A 7 40.86 8.35 -3.52
N HIS A 8 41.47 9.17 -4.36
CA HIS A 8 41.03 9.37 -5.74
C HIS A 8 41.31 8.13 -6.60
N LEU A 9 42.46 7.46 -6.43
CA LEU A 9 42.77 6.18 -7.07
C LEU A 9 41.87 5.03 -6.59
N GLN A 10 41.49 4.99 -5.32
CA GLN A 10 40.55 3.99 -4.79
C GLN A 10 39.13 4.20 -5.30
N SER A 11 38.71 5.46 -5.55
CA SER A 11 37.40 5.74 -6.15
C SER A 11 37.37 5.35 -7.63
N GLN A 12 38.45 5.62 -8.38
CA GLN A 12 38.51 5.20 -9.78
C GLN A 12 38.63 3.68 -9.96
N THR A 13 39.35 2.96 -9.10
CA THR A 13 39.40 1.49 -9.13
C THR A 13 38.10 0.81 -8.73
N ARG A 14 37.28 1.42 -7.85
CA ARG A 14 35.91 0.93 -7.55
C ARG A 14 34.94 1.12 -8.73
N THR A 15 35.03 2.24 -9.43
CA THR A 15 34.20 2.52 -10.63
C THR A 15 34.56 1.59 -11.78
N ILE A 16 35.86 1.28 -11.98
CA ILE A 16 36.31 0.35 -13.02
C ILE A 16 35.94 -1.10 -12.71
N LYS A 17 36.01 -1.54 -11.43
CA LYS A 17 35.55 -2.88 -11.04
C LYS A 17 34.03 -3.04 -11.17
N GLY A 18 33.24 -2.02 -10.81
CA GLY A 18 31.79 -2.05 -10.96
C GLY A 18 31.35 -2.19 -12.43
N ASN A 19 32.05 -1.54 -13.37
CA ASN A 19 31.72 -1.65 -14.78
C ASN A 19 32.21 -2.98 -15.40
N SER A 20 33.31 -3.57 -14.95
CA SER A 20 33.76 -4.88 -15.41
C SER A 20 32.81 -6.00 -14.93
N ASP A 21 32.35 -5.95 -13.68
CA ASP A 21 31.42 -6.93 -13.12
C ASP A 21 30.04 -6.86 -13.80
N MET A 22 29.55 -5.67 -14.11
CA MET A 22 28.30 -5.48 -14.87
C MET A 22 28.42 -5.96 -16.31
N SER A 23 29.57 -5.77 -16.96
CA SER A 23 29.80 -6.26 -18.31
C SER A 23 29.96 -7.78 -18.38
N GLU A 24 30.55 -8.38 -17.35
CA GLU A 24 30.71 -9.82 -17.22
C GLU A 24 29.38 -10.51 -16.87
N TYR A 25 28.55 -9.88 -16.02
CA TYR A 25 27.18 -10.31 -15.72
C TYR A 25 26.28 -10.26 -16.95
N ARG A 26 26.36 -9.16 -17.74
CA ARG A 26 25.63 -9.04 -19.02
C ARG A 26 26.08 -10.10 -20.04
N ARG A 27 27.40 -10.38 -20.17
CA ARG A 27 27.92 -11.44 -21.05
C ARG A 27 27.52 -12.85 -20.60
N LYS A 28 27.49 -13.12 -19.29
CA LYS A 28 26.99 -14.41 -18.76
C LYS A 28 25.50 -14.60 -19.03
N ASN A 29 24.70 -13.56 -18.88
CA ASN A 29 23.26 -13.61 -19.19
C ASN A 29 23.01 -13.79 -20.69
N GLN A 30 23.76 -13.12 -21.57
CA GLN A 30 23.62 -13.31 -23.02
C GLN A 30 24.02 -14.74 -23.45
N LYS A 31 25.10 -15.31 -22.88
CA LYS A 31 25.48 -16.70 -23.15
C LYS A 31 24.48 -17.72 -22.58
N ALA A 32 23.91 -17.44 -21.41
CA ALA A 32 22.85 -18.27 -20.85
C ALA A 32 21.55 -18.20 -21.67
N GLN A 33 21.26 -17.04 -22.24
CA GLN A 33 20.12 -16.81 -23.13
C GLN A 33 20.27 -17.54 -24.45
N GLN A 34 21.47 -17.48 -25.09
CA GLN A 34 21.78 -18.23 -26.30
C GLN A 34 21.78 -19.76 -26.07
N ALA A 35 22.19 -20.22 -24.89
CA ALA A 35 22.14 -21.64 -24.53
C ALA A 35 20.70 -22.15 -24.29
N LEU A 36 19.80 -21.29 -23.79
CA LEU A 36 18.37 -21.60 -23.67
C LEU A 36 17.69 -21.69 -25.05
N ASP A 37 18.05 -20.80 -25.98
CA ASP A 37 17.55 -20.83 -27.35
C ASP A 37 17.90 -22.16 -28.08
N MET A 38 19.07 -22.71 -27.79
CA MET A 38 19.50 -24.01 -28.37
C MET A 38 18.79 -25.22 -27.72
N SER A 39 18.31 -25.11 -26.48
CA SER A 39 17.71 -26.25 -25.76
C SER A 39 16.26 -26.53 -26.13
N TYR A 40 15.49 -25.51 -26.60
CA TYR A 40 14.08 -25.66 -26.94
C TYR A 40 13.77 -25.66 -28.44
N GLY A 41 14.76 -25.43 -29.31
CA GLY A 41 14.58 -25.46 -30.76
C GLY A 41 13.64 -24.39 -31.34
N HIS A 42 13.23 -23.40 -30.53
CA HIS A 42 12.35 -22.31 -30.94
C HIS A 42 13.11 -20.98 -30.98
N LEU A 43 12.88 -20.21 -32.05
CA LEU A 43 13.35 -18.83 -32.12
C LEU A 43 12.65 -17.98 -31.05
N GLN A 44 13.40 -17.13 -30.35
CA GLN A 44 12.81 -16.20 -29.42
C GLN A 44 11.81 -15.25 -30.10
N PRO A 45 10.70 -14.89 -29.41
CA PRO A 45 9.73 -13.92 -29.92
C PRO A 45 10.42 -12.60 -30.30
N GLN A 46 10.41 -12.27 -31.58
CA GLN A 46 11.07 -11.08 -32.14
C GLN A 46 10.21 -10.43 -33.23
N ALA A 47 10.45 -9.17 -33.51
CA ALA A 47 9.81 -8.40 -34.58
C ALA A 47 10.77 -7.32 -35.09
N VAL A 48 11.96 -7.73 -35.58
CA VAL A 48 13.09 -6.81 -35.92
C VAL A 48 12.69 -5.73 -36.92
N GLU A 49 11.88 -6.05 -37.91
CA GLU A 49 11.43 -5.06 -38.90
C GLU A 49 10.48 -4.01 -38.28
N VAL A 50 9.66 -4.43 -37.28
CA VAL A 50 8.82 -3.49 -36.53
C VAL A 50 9.66 -2.62 -35.59
N GLU A 51 10.71 -3.18 -34.97
CA GLU A 51 11.66 -2.42 -34.15
C GLU A 51 12.31 -1.30 -34.97
N LYS A 52 12.77 -1.62 -36.19
CA LYS A 52 13.35 -0.63 -37.11
C LYS A 52 12.34 0.46 -37.50
N ALA A 53 11.08 0.08 -37.73
CA ALA A 53 10.03 1.02 -38.05
C ALA A 53 9.75 1.99 -36.88
N VAL A 54 9.73 1.47 -35.62
CA VAL A 54 9.59 2.31 -34.43
C VAL A 54 10.74 3.31 -34.32
N LEU A 55 11.99 2.85 -34.43
CA LEU A 55 13.18 3.72 -34.32
C LEU A 55 13.20 4.78 -35.45
N GLY A 56 12.81 4.39 -36.66
CA GLY A 56 12.68 5.32 -37.78
C GLY A 56 11.64 6.40 -37.54
N ALA A 57 10.48 6.04 -37.02
CA ALA A 57 9.41 6.98 -36.71
C ALA A 57 9.82 7.98 -35.61
N LEU A 58 10.55 7.52 -34.58
CA LEU A 58 11.08 8.37 -33.51
C LEU A 58 12.07 9.44 -34.00
N MET A 59 12.77 9.19 -35.12
CA MET A 59 13.73 10.14 -35.71
C MET A 59 13.06 11.13 -36.70
N ILE A 60 11.82 10.88 -37.10
CA ILE A 60 11.07 11.73 -38.05
C ILE A 60 10.14 12.68 -37.31
N ASP A 61 9.49 12.20 -36.26
CA ASP A 61 8.46 12.94 -35.54
C ASP A 61 8.97 13.31 -34.12
N LYS A 62 8.98 14.61 -33.83
CA LYS A 62 9.52 15.14 -32.56
C LYS A 62 8.71 14.75 -31.33
N ASP A 63 7.40 14.55 -31.49
CA ASP A 63 6.49 14.23 -30.39
C ASP A 63 6.32 12.72 -30.20
N ALA A 64 6.78 11.92 -31.16
CA ALA A 64 6.65 10.47 -31.21
C ALA A 64 7.23 9.75 -29.97
N TYR A 65 8.29 10.28 -29.36
CA TYR A 65 8.89 9.66 -28.16
C TYR A 65 7.93 9.65 -26.97
N VAL A 66 7.15 10.71 -26.78
CA VAL A 66 6.19 10.83 -25.67
C VAL A 66 5.11 9.75 -25.75
N GLU A 67 4.70 9.34 -26.96
CA GLU A 67 3.69 8.30 -27.17
C GLU A 67 4.17 6.89 -26.75
N VAL A 68 5.48 6.64 -26.82
CA VAL A 68 6.02 5.29 -26.63
C VAL A 68 6.97 5.13 -25.43
N CYS A 69 7.37 6.21 -24.78
CA CYS A 69 8.34 6.18 -23.67
C CYS A 69 7.84 5.38 -22.45
N GLU A 70 6.52 5.27 -22.27
CA GLU A 70 5.91 4.45 -21.22
C GLU A 70 5.81 2.96 -21.62
N LEU A 71 5.75 2.66 -22.91
CA LEU A 71 5.59 1.31 -23.45
C LEU A 71 6.92 0.60 -23.67
N LEU A 72 7.93 1.35 -24.12
CA LEU A 72 9.20 0.81 -24.57
C LEU A 72 10.36 1.23 -23.65
N ARG A 73 11.28 0.29 -23.51
CA ARG A 73 12.57 0.47 -22.85
C ARG A 73 13.67 -0.07 -23.76
N PRO A 74 14.94 0.25 -23.54
CA PRO A 74 16.03 -0.31 -24.36
C PRO A 74 16.01 -1.84 -24.42
N ASP A 75 15.69 -2.52 -23.31
CA ASP A 75 15.57 -3.99 -23.22
C ASP A 75 14.31 -4.56 -23.91
N SER A 76 13.39 -3.71 -24.35
CA SER A 76 12.24 -4.11 -25.15
C SER A 76 12.62 -4.55 -26.57
N PHE A 77 13.75 -4.07 -27.07
CA PHE A 77 14.25 -4.41 -28.41
C PHE A 77 15.02 -5.73 -28.38
N TYR A 78 14.81 -6.58 -29.38
CA TYR A 78 15.54 -7.86 -29.52
C TYR A 78 16.94 -7.66 -30.05
N GLU A 79 17.09 -6.84 -31.09
CA GLU A 79 18.37 -6.59 -31.74
C GLU A 79 19.24 -5.66 -30.87
N PRO A 80 20.47 -6.08 -30.47
CA PRO A 80 21.32 -5.26 -29.59
C PRO A 80 21.67 -3.87 -30.15
N ARG A 81 21.79 -3.73 -31.48
CA ARG A 81 22.02 -2.43 -32.12
C ARG A 81 20.79 -1.52 -31.97
N ASN A 82 19.56 -2.05 -32.06
CA ASN A 82 18.34 -1.30 -31.85
C ASN A 82 18.20 -0.83 -30.40
N GLN A 83 18.61 -1.65 -29.43
CA GLN A 83 18.68 -1.25 -28.01
C GLN A 83 19.55 -0.01 -27.82
N LYS A 84 20.75 0.02 -28.43
CA LYS A 84 21.69 1.16 -28.33
C LYS A 84 21.15 2.42 -29.01
N VAL A 85 20.48 2.26 -30.15
CA VAL A 85 19.81 3.40 -30.82
C VAL A 85 18.73 3.98 -29.94
N TYR A 86 17.88 3.15 -29.35
CA TYR A 86 16.82 3.62 -28.45
C TYR A 86 17.40 4.26 -27.18
N GLU A 87 18.48 3.71 -26.61
CA GLU A 87 19.22 4.30 -25.49
C GLU A 87 19.71 5.73 -25.81
N ALA A 88 20.26 5.94 -27.04
CA ALA A 88 20.71 7.25 -27.50
C ALA A 88 19.53 8.24 -27.67
N ILE A 89 18.39 7.77 -28.21
CA ILE A 89 17.15 8.54 -28.34
C ILE A 89 16.64 8.96 -26.95
N GLN A 90 16.63 8.04 -26.00
CA GLN A 90 16.21 8.30 -24.62
C GLN A 90 17.09 9.36 -23.95
N GLN A 91 18.41 9.29 -24.14
CA GLN A 91 19.36 10.27 -23.61
C GLN A 91 19.15 11.66 -24.21
N LEU A 92 18.93 11.75 -25.52
CA LEU A 92 18.64 13.01 -26.20
C LEU A 92 17.35 13.66 -25.68
N ASN A 93 16.33 12.86 -25.46
CA ASN A 93 15.06 13.35 -24.91
C ASN A 93 15.20 13.82 -23.45
N MET A 94 15.96 13.10 -22.62
CA MET A 94 16.27 13.53 -21.24
C MET A 94 17.08 14.83 -21.20
N ASP A 95 17.95 15.07 -22.21
CA ASP A 95 18.72 16.29 -22.35
C ASP A 95 17.92 17.43 -23.05
N GLU A 96 16.62 17.22 -23.32
CA GLU A 96 15.75 18.15 -24.06
C GLU A 96 16.29 18.55 -25.45
N LYS A 97 17.04 17.66 -26.09
CA LYS A 97 17.59 17.84 -27.42
C LYS A 97 16.67 17.26 -28.49
N PRO A 98 16.63 17.84 -29.69
CA PRO A 98 15.84 17.29 -30.79
C PRO A 98 16.34 15.89 -31.15
N VAL A 99 15.38 15.00 -31.46
CA VAL A 99 15.66 13.63 -31.90
C VAL A 99 15.53 13.57 -33.42
N ASP A 100 16.66 13.47 -34.11
CA ASP A 100 16.75 13.28 -35.56
C ASP A 100 17.97 12.41 -35.91
N MET A 101 18.11 12.09 -37.21
CA MET A 101 19.19 11.25 -37.69
C MET A 101 20.60 11.78 -37.32
N LEU A 102 20.80 13.11 -37.35
CA LEU A 102 22.09 13.73 -37.09
C LEU A 102 22.42 13.70 -35.60
N THR A 103 21.48 14.10 -34.75
CA THR A 103 21.64 14.15 -33.30
C THR A 103 21.81 12.75 -32.69
N VAL A 104 21.08 11.74 -33.20
CA VAL A 104 21.24 10.33 -32.81
C VAL A 104 22.63 9.82 -33.22
N THR A 105 23.08 10.13 -34.42
CA THR A 105 24.45 9.74 -34.88
C THR A 105 25.52 10.37 -34.01
N GLU A 106 25.39 11.66 -33.68
CA GLU A 106 26.33 12.38 -32.80
C GLU A 106 26.34 11.76 -31.39
N GLN A 107 25.15 11.47 -30.82
CA GLN A 107 25.02 10.86 -29.49
C GLN A 107 25.66 9.46 -29.46
N LEU A 108 25.43 8.63 -30.47
CA LEU A 108 26.09 7.32 -30.60
C LEU A 108 27.60 7.41 -30.73
N THR A 109 28.11 8.44 -31.45
CA THR A 109 29.55 8.73 -31.56
C THR A 109 30.13 9.12 -30.21
N LYS A 110 29.43 10.01 -29.47
CA LYS A 110 29.83 10.43 -28.13
C LYS A 110 29.85 9.25 -27.13
N ASN A 111 28.90 8.33 -27.28
CA ASN A 111 28.86 7.10 -26.48
C ASN A 111 29.90 6.05 -26.90
N GLY A 112 30.61 6.24 -28.02
CA GLY A 112 31.61 5.31 -28.53
C GLY A 112 31.06 4.01 -29.12
N VAL A 113 29.76 3.97 -29.46
CA VAL A 113 29.06 2.75 -29.90
C VAL A 113 28.58 2.81 -31.36
N LEU A 114 28.87 3.88 -32.10
CA LEU A 114 28.36 4.09 -33.46
C LEU A 114 28.75 2.95 -34.41
N GLU A 115 29.99 2.48 -34.38
CA GLU A 115 30.49 1.38 -35.24
C GLU A 115 29.82 0.04 -34.88
N GLU A 116 29.53 -0.20 -33.59
CA GLU A 116 28.83 -1.42 -33.14
C GLU A 116 27.37 -1.48 -33.60
N VAL A 117 26.76 -0.32 -33.81
CA VAL A 117 25.41 -0.19 -34.33
C VAL A 117 25.34 -0.42 -35.84
N GLY A 118 26.43 -0.21 -36.54
CA GLY A 118 26.54 -0.34 -38.02
C GLY A 118 26.80 0.98 -38.72
N GLY A 119 27.33 1.97 -38.00
CA GLY A 119 27.72 3.27 -38.53
C GLY A 119 26.55 4.17 -38.94
N PRO A 120 26.84 5.35 -39.53
CA PRO A 120 25.83 6.30 -39.98
C PRO A 120 24.87 5.73 -41.04
N GLY A 121 25.32 4.74 -41.82
CA GLY A 121 24.50 4.08 -42.84
C GLY A 121 23.29 3.36 -42.28
N TYR A 122 23.44 2.71 -41.10
CA TYR A 122 22.34 2.04 -40.44
C TYR A 122 21.29 3.05 -39.91
N ILE A 123 21.72 4.17 -39.35
CA ILE A 123 20.82 5.22 -38.88
C ILE A 123 20.03 5.84 -40.06
N ALA A 124 20.71 6.05 -41.20
CA ALA A 124 20.05 6.51 -42.42
C ALA A 124 19.03 5.47 -42.96
N GLU A 125 19.35 4.17 -42.91
CA GLU A 125 18.43 3.09 -43.27
C GLU A 125 17.15 3.13 -42.37
N LEU A 126 17.29 3.27 -41.04
CA LEU A 126 16.15 3.34 -40.10
C LEU A 126 15.26 4.52 -40.44
N SER A 127 15.80 5.71 -40.64
CA SER A 127 15.07 6.93 -40.97
C SER A 127 14.35 6.86 -42.33
N SER A 128 14.95 6.18 -43.32
CA SER A 128 14.38 6.11 -44.68
C SER A 128 13.25 5.11 -44.83
N ARG A 129 13.07 4.16 -43.91
CA ARG A 129 12.06 3.10 -43.98
C ARG A 129 10.65 3.54 -43.62
N VAL A 130 10.46 4.68 -42.96
CA VAL A 130 9.18 5.13 -42.43
C VAL A 130 8.80 6.47 -43.07
N ALA A 131 7.63 6.52 -43.66
CA ALA A 131 7.09 7.75 -44.25
C ALA A 131 6.21 8.57 -43.28
N THR A 132 5.68 7.94 -42.24
CA THR A 132 4.76 8.57 -41.26
C THR A 132 4.80 7.87 -39.91
N SER A 133 4.54 8.61 -38.83
CA SER A 133 4.42 8.10 -37.45
C SER A 133 3.02 7.53 -37.12
N ALA A 134 2.06 7.57 -38.05
CA ALA A 134 0.64 7.27 -37.82
C ALA A 134 0.31 5.90 -37.20
N SER A 135 1.23 4.94 -37.25
CA SER A 135 1.05 3.59 -36.66
C SER A 135 2.06 3.29 -35.54
N LEU A 136 2.69 4.32 -35.00
CA LEU A 136 3.79 4.15 -34.03
C LEU A 136 3.35 3.42 -32.77
N GLU A 137 2.23 3.83 -32.16
CA GLU A 137 1.73 3.18 -30.93
C GLU A 137 1.42 1.68 -31.18
N TYR A 138 0.83 1.35 -32.32
CA TYR A 138 0.55 -0.04 -32.68
C TYR A 138 1.84 -0.86 -32.83
N HIS A 139 2.84 -0.31 -33.52
CA HIS A 139 4.16 -0.95 -33.67
C HIS A 139 4.88 -1.09 -32.33
N ALA A 140 4.84 -0.06 -31.48
CA ALA A 140 5.41 -0.09 -30.13
C ALA A 140 4.75 -1.18 -29.26
N ASN A 141 3.44 -1.35 -29.35
CA ASN A 141 2.73 -2.42 -28.67
C ASN A 141 3.18 -3.82 -29.13
N ILE A 142 3.45 -4.02 -30.42
CA ILE A 142 4.00 -5.30 -30.94
C ILE A 142 5.37 -5.57 -30.32
N VAL A 143 6.26 -4.57 -30.31
CA VAL A 143 7.61 -4.72 -29.72
C VAL A 143 7.49 -5.03 -28.21
N ALA A 144 6.65 -4.32 -27.48
CA ALA A 144 6.40 -4.55 -26.06
C ALA A 144 5.85 -5.96 -25.77
N GLN A 145 4.89 -6.46 -26.58
CA GLN A 145 4.37 -7.83 -26.45
C GLN A 145 5.45 -8.89 -26.67
N LYS A 146 6.33 -8.69 -27.69
CA LYS A 146 7.44 -9.60 -27.92
C LYS A 146 8.47 -9.57 -26.79
N ALA A 147 8.74 -8.40 -26.23
CA ALA A 147 9.60 -8.23 -25.06
C ALA A 147 9.02 -8.95 -23.83
N LEU A 148 7.74 -8.77 -23.55
CA LEU A 148 7.04 -9.45 -22.46
C LEU A 148 7.10 -10.98 -22.63
N SER A 149 6.89 -11.48 -23.84
CA SER A 149 7.03 -12.92 -24.12
C SER A 149 8.44 -13.44 -23.84
N ARG A 150 9.48 -12.68 -24.19
CA ARG A 150 10.88 -13.03 -23.86
C ARG A 150 11.14 -13.02 -22.35
N GLN A 151 10.59 -12.02 -21.64
CA GLN A 151 10.69 -11.95 -20.17
C GLN A 151 10.04 -13.17 -19.51
N LEU A 152 8.87 -13.62 -19.98
CA LEU A 152 8.21 -14.82 -19.49
C LEU A 152 9.00 -16.10 -19.79
N ILE A 153 9.60 -16.23 -20.99
CA ILE A 153 10.46 -17.37 -21.33
C ILE A 153 11.70 -17.39 -20.41
N ASN A 154 12.32 -16.26 -20.17
CA ASN A 154 13.47 -16.16 -19.26
C ASN A 154 13.08 -16.51 -17.82
N TYR A 155 11.96 -16.00 -17.35
CA TYR A 155 11.38 -16.30 -16.05
C TYR A 155 11.18 -17.82 -15.88
N THR A 156 10.48 -18.47 -16.82
CA THR A 156 10.24 -19.92 -16.74
C THR A 156 11.54 -20.72 -16.76
N GLY A 157 12.54 -20.28 -17.54
CA GLY A 157 13.86 -20.90 -17.59
C GLY A 157 14.64 -20.77 -16.27
N ILE A 158 14.55 -19.64 -15.59
CA ILE A 158 15.21 -19.41 -14.28
C ILE A 158 14.55 -20.27 -13.22
N ILE A 159 13.22 -20.20 -13.12
CA ILE A 159 12.47 -20.95 -12.11
C ILE A 159 12.58 -22.46 -12.37
N GLY A 160 12.50 -22.90 -13.64
CA GLY A 160 12.70 -24.30 -13.99
C GLY A 160 14.06 -24.85 -13.56
N LYS A 161 15.16 -24.10 -13.76
CA LYS A 161 16.49 -24.51 -13.28
C LYS A 161 16.56 -24.63 -11.77
N LYS A 162 15.97 -23.67 -11.04
CA LYS A 162 15.96 -23.68 -9.56
C LYS A 162 15.10 -24.80 -9.00
N ALA A 163 14.00 -25.14 -9.67
CA ALA A 163 13.14 -26.25 -9.28
C ALA A 163 13.80 -27.64 -9.42
N TYR A 164 14.86 -27.76 -10.25
CA TYR A 164 15.69 -28.98 -10.34
C TYR A 164 16.87 -28.98 -9.34
N ASP A 165 17.10 -27.88 -8.63
CA ASP A 165 18.19 -27.78 -7.66
C ASP A 165 17.72 -28.27 -6.29
N GLU A 166 18.06 -29.51 -5.94
CA GLU A 166 17.68 -30.15 -4.67
C GLU A 166 18.31 -29.49 -3.43
N THR A 167 19.23 -28.53 -3.60
CA THR A 167 19.84 -27.78 -2.50
C THR A 167 19.01 -26.58 -2.06
N LEU A 168 18.00 -26.18 -2.83
CA LEU A 168 17.14 -25.05 -2.56
C LEU A 168 15.82 -25.51 -1.91
N ASP A 169 15.33 -24.72 -0.96
CA ASP A 169 14.00 -24.96 -0.40
C ASP A 169 12.92 -24.62 -1.46
N VAL A 170 11.97 -25.52 -1.66
CA VAL A 170 10.87 -25.35 -2.61
C VAL A 170 10.04 -24.11 -2.29
N HIS A 171 9.85 -23.78 -1.01
CA HIS A 171 9.12 -22.59 -0.59
C HIS A 171 9.83 -21.30 -1.01
N ASP A 172 11.16 -21.25 -0.91
CA ASP A 172 11.96 -20.11 -1.38
C ASP A 172 11.86 -19.95 -2.89
N VAL A 173 11.87 -21.05 -3.64
CA VAL A 173 11.72 -21.03 -5.12
C VAL A 173 10.34 -20.50 -5.52
N ILE A 174 9.27 -20.93 -4.82
CA ILE A 174 7.89 -20.44 -5.07
C ILE A 174 7.80 -18.94 -4.77
N GLN A 175 8.38 -18.49 -3.67
CA GLN A 175 8.35 -17.07 -3.28
C GLN A 175 9.11 -16.20 -4.28
N GLU A 176 10.26 -16.65 -4.75
CA GLU A 176 11.02 -15.96 -5.79
C GLU A 176 10.25 -15.91 -7.11
N ALA A 177 9.57 -17.00 -7.47
CA ALA A 177 8.74 -17.07 -8.66
C ALA A 177 7.60 -16.04 -8.62
N ASP A 178 6.88 -15.91 -7.49
CA ASP A 178 5.82 -14.92 -7.31
C ASP A 178 6.36 -13.49 -7.38
N SER A 179 7.51 -13.24 -6.74
CA SER A 179 8.17 -11.94 -6.76
C SER A 179 8.58 -11.52 -8.18
N MET A 180 9.21 -12.40 -8.95
CA MET A 180 9.61 -12.14 -10.33
C MET A 180 8.42 -11.92 -11.25
N LEU A 181 7.35 -12.71 -11.10
CA LEU A 181 6.13 -12.56 -11.91
C LEU A 181 5.43 -11.23 -11.60
N THR A 182 5.40 -10.85 -10.32
CA THR A 182 4.86 -9.55 -9.88
C THR A 182 5.66 -8.40 -10.47
N GLU A 183 7.00 -8.48 -10.51
CA GLU A 183 7.87 -7.47 -11.11
C GLU A 183 7.62 -7.32 -12.62
N ILE A 184 7.50 -8.44 -13.35
CA ILE A 184 7.17 -8.43 -14.78
C ILE A 184 5.81 -7.74 -15.02
N THR A 185 4.81 -8.07 -14.19
CA THR A 185 3.46 -7.49 -14.31
C THR A 185 3.46 -6.00 -14.00
N GLN A 186 4.12 -5.57 -12.93
CA GLN A 186 4.17 -4.15 -12.51
C GLN A 186 4.93 -3.28 -13.50
N LYS A 187 6.03 -3.78 -14.09
CA LYS A 187 6.82 -3.05 -15.09
C LYS A 187 6.05 -2.82 -16.39
N ASN A 188 5.10 -3.68 -16.70
CA ASN A 188 4.34 -3.65 -17.96
C ASN A 188 2.91 -3.09 -17.79
N MET A 189 2.46 -2.76 -16.55
CA MET A 189 1.21 -2.04 -16.34
C MET A 189 1.39 -0.56 -16.70
N LYS A 190 0.66 -0.09 -17.71
CA LYS A 190 0.50 1.35 -17.97
C LYS A 190 0.02 2.01 -16.68
N LYS A 191 0.67 3.08 -16.24
CA LYS A 191 0.08 4.01 -15.29
C LYS A 191 -0.99 4.80 -16.05
N ASP A 192 -2.19 4.26 -16.14
CA ASP A 192 -3.30 4.98 -16.74
C ASP A 192 -3.59 6.21 -15.87
N TYR A 193 -3.32 7.40 -16.43
CA TYR A 193 -3.89 8.63 -15.88
C TYR A 193 -5.38 8.62 -16.18
N SER A 194 -6.17 8.95 -15.17
CA SER A 194 -7.62 9.04 -15.33
C SER A 194 -8.00 10.48 -15.60
N ILE A 195 -8.82 10.73 -16.62
CA ILE A 195 -9.43 12.03 -16.87
C ILE A 195 -10.33 12.39 -15.68
N LEU A 196 -10.32 13.66 -15.28
CA LEU A 196 -11.00 14.15 -14.07
C LEU A 196 -12.52 13.90 -14.08
N GLY A 197 -13.19 14.00 -15.24
CA GLY A 197 -14.64 13.83 -15.34
C GLY A 197 -15.15 12.53 -14.73
N PRO A 198 -14.72 11.33 -15.20
CA PRO A 198 -15.13 10.06 -14.60
C PRO A 198 -14.75 9.88 -13.12
N ILE A 199 -13.74 10.63 -12.63
CA ILE A 199 -13.37 10.64 -11.21
C ILE A 199 -14.43 11.42 -10.42
N ILE A 200 -14.86 12.57 -10.92
CA ILE A 200 -15.91 13.40 -10.31
C ILE A 200 -17.22 12.61 -10.25
N ASP A 201 -17.64 11.94 -11.33
CA ASP A 201 -18.85 11.13 -11.35
C ASP A 201 -18.84 10.04 -10.28
N ARG A 202 -17.68 9.38 -10.08
CA ARG A 202 -17.51 8.41 -9.00
C ARG A 202 -17.55 9.05 -7.62
N ALA A 203 -16.96 10.23 -7.45
CA ALA A 203 -16.97 10.95 -6.19
C ALA A 203 -18.41 11.38 -5.82
N ILE A 204 -19.18 11.90 -6.77
CA ILE A 204 -20.59 12.29 -6.57
C ILE A 204 -21.41 11.07 -6.12
N LYS A 205 -21.26 9.91 -6.77
CA LYS A 205 -21.95 8.68 -6.36
C LYS A 205 -21.63 8.27 -4.93
N ILE A 206 -20.39 8.45 -4.48
CA ILE A 206 -20.00 8.17 -3.09
C ILE A 206 -20.72 9.13 -2.13
N VAL A 207 -20.82 10.42 -2.48
CA VAL A 207 -21.55 11.43 -1.69
C VAL A 207 -23.05 11.11 -1.63
N GLU A 208 -23.65 10.70 -2.74
CA GLU A 208 -25.07 10.30 -2.80
C GLU A 208 -25.35 9.09 -1.91
N ILE A 209 -24.47 8.06 -1.93
CA ILE A 209 -24.58 6.89 -1.06
C ILE A 209 -24.43 7.30 0.41
N ALA A 210 -23.49 8.19 0.72
CA ALA A 210 -23.30 8.71 2.06
C ALA A 210 -24.54 9.46 2.58
N HIS A 211 -25.15 10.26 1.72
CA HIS A 211 -26.37 11.00 2.04
C HIS A 211 -27.59 10.08 2.28
N ALA A 212 -27.68 8.99 1.52
CA ALA A 212 -28.75 8.01 1.67
C ALA A 212 -28.62 7.14 2.94
N ASN A 213 -27.40 6.97 3.47
CA ASN A 213 -27.13 6.22 4.68
C ASN A 213 -27.47 7.07 5.93
N THR A 214 -28.48 6.65 6.68
CA THR A 214 -28.82 7.25 7.98
C THR A 214 -27.64 7.04 8.94
N GLY A 215 -26.81 8.09 9.13
CA GLY A 215 -25.65 8.05 10.03
C GLY A 215 -24.33 8.54 9.42
N GLY A 216 -24.30 8.87 8.12
CA GLY A 216 -23.09 9.45 7.47
C GLY A 216 -21.88 8.53 7.35
N ILE A 217 -22.03 7.22 7.62
CA ILE A 217 -20.95 6.24 7.57
C ILE A 217 -20.72 5.82 6.11
N THR A 218 -19.55 6.18 5.56
CA THR A 218 -19.15 5.85 4.18
C THR A 218 -18.28 4.61 4.09
N GLY A 219 -17.58 4.31 5.17
CA GLY A 219 -16.69 3.15 5.33
C GLY A 219 -17.41 1.94 5.94
N ILE A 220 -16.60 0.98 6.43
CA ILE A 220 -17.07 -0.16 7.20
C ILE A 220 -17.32 0.32 8.63
N PRO A 221 -18.56 0.21 9.16
CA PRO A 221 -18.85 0.64 10.53
C PRO A 221 -18.02 -0.14 11.55
N THR A 222 -17.47 0.57 12.54
CA THR A 222 -16.69 -0.05 13.62
C THR A 222 -17.57 -0.70 14.68
N GLY A 223 -18.83 -0.24 14.77
CA GLY A 223 -19.76 -0.59 15.85
C GLY A 223 -19.55 0.21 17.13
N PHE A 224 -18.56 1.12 17.13
CA PHE A 224 -18.34 2.11 18.19
C PHE A 224 -18.79 3.48 17.69
N TYR A 225 -19.92 3.97 18.19
CA TYR A 225 -20.59 5.15 17.61
C TYR A 225 -19.69 6.39 17.60
N GLN A 226 -18.94 6.66 18.68
CA GLN A 226 -18.04 7.81 18.74
C GLN A 226 -16.86 7.68 17.75
N LEU A 227 -16.38 6.46 17.53
CA LEU A 227 -15.34 6.20 16.54
C LEU A 227 -15.88 6.34 15.11
N ASP A 228 -17.09 5.86 14.87
CA ASP A 228 -17.76 5.99 13.59
C ASP A 228 -18.09 7.47 13.25
N ASP A 229 -18.51 8.26 14.23
CA ASP A 229 -18.75 9.70 14.09
C ASP A 229 -17.46 10.46 13.67
N MET A 230 -16.31 10.11 14.25
CA MET A 230 -15.04 10.76 13.95
C MET A 230 -14.39 10.28 12.64
N THR A 231 -14.63 9.02 12.25
CA THR A 231 -13.92 8.39 11.12
C THR A 231 -14.80 8.13 9.90
N SER A 232 -16.13 8.20 10.06
CA SER A 232 -17.13 7.71 9.11
C SER A 232 -16.94 6.23 8.76
N GLY A 233 -16.41 5.42 9.72
CA GLY A 233 -16.05 4.02 9.54
C GLY A 233 -14.70 3.80 8.85
N TRP A 234 -14.27 2.55 8.73
CA TRP A 234 -12.99 2.18 8.07
C TRP A 234 -13.07 2.38 6.57
N GLN A 235 -12.27 3.30 6.04
CA GLN A 235 -12.33 3.69 4.63
C GLN A 235 -11.56 2.73 3.73
N LYS A 236 -12.06 2.52 2.52
CA LYS A 236 -11.39 1.69 1.50
C LYS A 236 -9.96 2.19 1.23
N SER A 237 -9.05 1.23 1.01
CA SER A 237 -7.64 1.46 0.71
C SER A 237 -6.84 2.15 1.82
N ASP A 238 -7.39 2.29 3.03
CA ASP A 238 -6.67 2.86 4.16
C ASP A 238 -5.87 1.79 4.91
N LEU A 239 -4.69 2.20 5.35
CA LEU A 239 -3.90 1.50 6.36
C LEU A 239 -4.15 2.16 7.71
N VAL A 240 -4.74 1.40 8.63
CA VAL A 240 -5.01 1.83 10.00
C VAL A 240 -4.06 1.09 10.93
N ILE A 241 -3.32 1.84 11.73
CA ILE A 241 -2.44 1.27 12.76
C ILE A 241 -3.10 1.46 14.13
N ILE A 242 -3.32 0.34 14.83
CA ILE A 242 -3.79 0.36 16.22
C ILE A 242 -2.62 -0.03 17.11
N ALA A 243 -2.12 0.91 17.89
CA ALA A 243 -0.91 0.70 18.67
C ALA A 243 -1.15 0.88 20.17
N GLY A 244 -0.36 0.16 20.98
CA GLY A 244 -0.43 0.26 22.43
C GLY A 244 0.66 -0.58 23.10
N ARG A 245 0.94 -0.26 24.35
CA ARG A 245 1.83 -1.09 25.19
C ARG A 245 1.20 -2.46 25.47
N PRO A 246 1.98 -3.47 25.90
CA PRO A 246 1.42 -4.71 26.43
C PRO A 246 0.36 -4.43 27.51
N ALA A 247 -0.62 -5.29 27.62
CA ALA A 247 -1.75 -5.18 28.56
C ALA A 247 -2.73 -4.01 28.35
N MET A 248 -2.53 -3.14 27.33
CA MET A 248 -3.51 -2.09 26.99
C MET A 248 -4.76 -2.62 26.28
N GLY A 249 -4.79 -3.90 25.89
CA GLY A 249 -5.96 -4.53 25.31
C GLY A 249 -6.02 -4.47 23.77
N LYS A 250 -4.88 -4.40 23.06
CA LYS A 250 -4.87 -4.38 21.58
C LYS A 250 -5.68 -5.51 20.96
N THR A 251 -5.36 -6.76 21.29
CA THR A 251 -6.07 -7.94 20.80
C THR A 251 -7.54 -7.94 21.25
N ALA A 252 -7.85 -7.46 22.46
CA ALA A 252 -9.23 -7.32 22.95
C ALA A 252 -10.04 -6.32 22.12
N PHE A 253 -9.43 -5.19 21.75
CA PHE A 253 -10.04 -4.18 20.87
C PHE A 253 -10.25 -4.73 19.47
N ALA A 254 -9.24 -5.43 18.92
CA ALA A 254 -9.32 -6.10 17.62
C ALA A 254 -10.44 -7.15 17.57
N LEU A 255 -10.60 -7.94 18.64
CA LEU A 255 -11.69 -8.93 18.74
C LEU A 255 -13.06 -8.27 18.92
N SER A 256 -13.15 -7.14 19.65
CA SER A 256 -14.39 -6.38 19.75
C SER A 256 -14.78 -5.78 18.39
N LEU A 257 -13.82 -5.29 17.60
CA LEU A 257 -14.06 -4.88 16.22
C LEU A 257 -14.48 -6.07 15.34
N ALA A 258 -13.80 -7.22 15.45
CA ALA A 258 -14.14 -8.42 14.68
C ALA A 258 -15.56 -8.91 15.01
N LYS A 259 -15.94 -8.88 16.29
CA LYS A 259 -17.30 -9.17 16.75
C LYS A 259 -18.31 -8.20 16.11
N ASN A 260 -18.10 -6.91 16.22
CA ASN A 260 -19.01 -5.90 15.68
C ASN A 260 -19.15 -6.01 14.15
N ILE A 261 -18.03 -6.25 13.43
CA ILE A 261 -18.00 -6.27 11.96
C ILE A 261 -18.49 -7.62 11.40
N ALA A 262 -17.88 -8.74 11.84
CA ALA A 262 -18.17 -10.03 11.24
C ALA A 262 -19.40 -10.72 11.88
N ILE A 263 -19.60 -10.58 13.19
CA ILE A 263 -20.70 -11.28 13.88
C ILE A 263 -21.98 -10.46 13.82
N ASP A 264 -21.94 -9.18 14.20
CA ASP A 264 -23.15 -8.35 14.29
C ASP A 264 -23.60 -7.84 12.92
N GLN A 265 -22.64 -7.29 12.12
CA GLN A 265 -22.93 -6.68 10.81
C GLN A 265 -22.82 -7.68 9.65
N LYS A 266 -22.33 -8.91 9.87
CA LYS A 266 -22.15 -9.94 8.84
C LYS A 266 -21.27 -9.51 7.66
N ILE A 267 -20.29 -8.65 7.92
CA ILE A 267 -19.35 -8.19 6.90
C ILE A 267 -18.15 -9.16 6.86
N PRO A 268 -17.83 -9.77 5.71
CA PRO A 268 -16.71 -10.71 5.59
C PRO A 268 -15.36 -10.04 5.88
N MET A 269 -14.58 -10.62 6.79
CA MET A 269 -13.26 -10.11 7.13
C MET A 269 -12.26 -11.24 7.38
N ALA A 270 -10.97 -10.95 7.14
CA ALA A 270 -9.86 -11.84 7.46
C ALA A 270 -9.11 -11.32 8.69
N PHE A 271 -8.77 -12.23 9.61
CA PHE A 271 -7.98 -11.96 10.80
C PHE A 271 -6.72 -12.84 10.77
N PHE A 272 -5.55 -12.23 10.59
CA PHE A 272 -4.26 -12.89 10.64
C PHE A 272 -3.69 -12.75 12.04
N SER A 273 -3.66 -13.86 12.79
CA SER A 273 -3.12 -13.95 14.15
C SER A 273 -1.71 -14.53 14.10
N LEU A 274 -0.72 -13.71 14.43
CA LEU A 274 0.69 -14.11 14.41
C LEU A 274 1.24 -14.39 15.82
N GLU A 275 0.48 -14.05 16.86
CA GLU A 275 0.87 -14.22 18.27
C GLU A 275 0.10 -15.36 18.95
N MET A 276 -1.14 -15.61 18.53
CA MET A 276 -2.04 -16.54 19.21
C MET A 276 -2.54 -17.61 18.25
N ASP A 277 -2.66 -18.84 18.77
CA ASP A 277 -3.33 -19.92 18.05
C ASP A 277 -4.84 -19.69 17.88
N ASP A 278 -5.46 -20.41 16.95
CA ASP A 278 -6.87 -20.29 16.57
C ASP A 278 -7.81 -20.59 17.73
N VAL A 279 -7.53 -21.60 18.56
CA VAL A 279 -8.34 -21.99 19.72
C VAL A 279 -8.30 -20.91 20.81
N GLN A 280 -7.13 -20.33 21.07
CA GLN A 280 -7.00 -19.23 22.03
C GLN A 280 -7.79 -17.99 21.56
N LEU A 281 -7.70 -17.68 20.26
CA LEU A 281 -8.43 -16.58 19.66
C LEU A 281 -9.94 -16.83 19.74
N ALA A 282 -10.39 -18.04 19.40
CA ALA A 282 -11.79 -18.46 19.50
C ALA A 282 -12.31 -18.37 20.95
N ASN A 283 -11.53 -18.83 21.94
CA ASN A 283 -11.87 -18.72 23.35
C ASN A 283 -12.05 -17.26 23.80
N ARG A 284 -11.15 -16.36 23.37
CA ARG A 284 -11.29 -14.93 23.65
C ARG A 284 -12.50 -14.32 22.95
N LEU A 285 -12.78 -14.74 21.72
CA LEU A 285 -13.96 -14.29 20.98
C LEU A 285 -15.25 -14.78 21.65
N MET A 286 -15.30 -16.05 22.10
CA MET A 286 -16.42 -16.58 22.88
C MET A 286 -16.61 -15.80 24.19
N SER A 287 -15.53 -15.52 24.91
CA SER A 287 -15.58 -14.69 26.13
C SER A 287 -16.17 -13.31 25.82
N ASN A 288 -15.76 -12.69 24.72
CA ASN A 288 -16.21 -11.38 24.29
C ASN A 288 -17.69 -11.36 23.88
N VAL A 289 -18.12 -12.34 23.08
CA VAL A 289 -19.50 -12.41 22.53
C VAL A 289 -20.50 -12.85 23.58
N CYS A 290 -20.17 -13.90 24.35
CA CYS A 290 -21.10 -14.50 25.32
C CYS A 290 -21.05 -13.83 26.68
N MET A 291 -20.12 -12.89 26.92
CA MET A 291 -19.89 -12.29 28.24
C MET A 291 -19.66 -13.35 29.34
N ILE A 292 -18.79 -14.31 29.03
CA ILE A 292 -18.35 -15.35 29.94
C ILE A 292 -16.87 -15.07 30.29
N GLU A 293 -16.56 -15.11 31.59
CA GLU A 293 -15.17 -14.91 32.01
C GLU A 293 -14.23 -15.91 31.35
N GLY A 294 -13.14 -15.43 30.73
CA GLY A 294 -12.18 -16.27 30.04
C GLY A 294 -11.60 -17.39 30.91
N LYS A 295 -11.44 -17.16 32.24
CA LYS A 295 -11.02 -18.17 33.20
C LYS A 295 -12.01 -19.35 33.32
N LYS A 296 -13.31 -19.09 33.25
CA LYS A 296 -14.35 -20.13 33.31
C LYS A 296 -14.32 -21.00 32.04
N LEU A 297 -14.12 -20.38 30.85
CA LEU A 297 -13.96 -21.12 29.59
C LEU A 297 -12.74 -22.03 29.61
N LEU A 298 -11.59 -21.55 30.12
CA LEU A 298 -10.35 -22.33 30.22
C LEU A 298 -10.47 -23.50 31.20
N ASN A 299 -11.15 -23.31 32.33
CA ASN A 299 -11.25 -24.32 33.39
C ASN A 299 -12.48 -25.24 33.23
N GLY A 300 -13.36 -24.98 32.24
CA GLY A 300 -14.61 -25.71 32.06
C GLY A 300 -15.65 -25.49 33.18
N GLN A 301 -15.47 -24.46 34.03
CA GLN A 301 -16.34 -24.16 35.16
C GLN A 301 -17.47 -23.22 34.77
N LEU A 302 -18.28 -23.63 33.80
CA LEU A 302 -19.40 -22.87 33.31
C LEU A 302 -20.65 -23.13 34.17
N SER A 303 -21.35 -22.07 34.58
CA SER A 303 -22.66 -22.16 35.19
C SER A 303 -23.71 -22.53 34.12
N ARG A 304 -24.92 -22.89 34.57
CA ARG A 304 -26.02 -23.16 33.65
C ARG A 304 -26.34 -21.93 32.79
N GLU A 305 -26.29 -20.74 33.37
CA GLU A 305 -26.52 -19.49 32.67
C GLU A 305 -25.42 -19.20 31.64
N ASP A 306 -24.16 -19.59 31.93
CA ASP A 306 -23.06 -19.47 31.00
C ASP A 306 -23.26 -20.39 29.79
N TRP A 307 -23.73 -21.64 30.02
CA TRP A 307 -24.07 -22.57 28.95
C TRP A 307 -25.25 -22.05 28.11
N ASP A 308 -26.30 -21.52 28.70
CA ASP A 308 -27.47 -20.95 28.00
C ASP A 308 -27.04 -19.76 27.12
N ARG A 309 -26.10 -18.92 27.60
CA ARG A 309 -25.51 -17.81 26.80
C ARG A 309 -24.65 -18.30 25.65
N LEU A 310 -23.85 -19.34 25.88
CA LEU A 310 -23.03 -19.95 24.85
C LEU A 310 -23.89 -20.54 23.74
N ASP A 311 -24.89 -21.38 24.09
CA ASP A 311 -25.79 -22.02 23.13
C ASP A 311 -26.56 -21.00 22.29
N LYS A 312 -27.04 -19.92 22.92
CA LYS A 312 -27.75 -18.83 22.23
C LYS A 312 -26.88 -18.14 21.16
N ASN A 313 -25.60 -17.96 21.42
CA ASN A 313 -24.69 -17.23 20.52
C ASN A 313 -23.94 -18.17 19.57
N LEU A 314 -23.91 -19.48 19.81
CA LEU A 314 -23.13 -20.44 19.06
C LEU A 314 -23.46 -20.40 17.56
N SER A 315 -24.73 -20.43 17.19
CA SER A 315 -25.16 -20.42 15.78
C SER A 315 -24.75 -19.14 15.05
N VAL A 316 -24.76 -18.00 15.74
CA VAL A 316 -24.39 -16.71 15.17
C VAL A 316 -22.88 -16.62 14.96
N MET A 317 -22.09 -17.15 15.91
CA MET A 317 -20.64 -17.21 15.80
C MET A 317 -20.17 -18.17 14.71
N THR A 318 -20.75 -19.37 14.63
CA THR A 318 -20.36 -20.39 13.64
C THR A 318 -20.70 -20.00 12.21
N THR A 319 -21.71 -19.16 12.00
CA THR A 319 -22.09 -18.65 10.67
C THR A 319 -21.46 -17.30 10.33
N ALA A 320 -20.66 -16.74 11.23
CA ALA A 320 -20.02 -15.44 11.01
C ALA A 320 -18.95 -15.54 9.89
N PRO A 321 -18.92 -14.59 8.95
CA PRO A 321 -17.93 -14.59 7.88
C PRO A 321 -16.57 -14.02 8.35
N LEU A 322 -16.01 -14.64 9.39
CA LEU A 322 -14.69 -14.32 9.97
C LEU A 322 -13.70 -15.42 9.59
N PHE A 323 -12.72 -15.09 8.79
CA PHE A 323 -11.66 -16.00 8.32
C PHE A 323 -10.40 -15.77 9.15
N ILE A 324 -9.99 -16.78 9.92
CA ILE A 324 -8.82 -16.72 10.80
C ILE A 324 -7.68 -17.49 10.15
N ASP A 325 -6.48 -16.92 10.19
CA ASP A 325 -5.22 -17.52 9.77
C ASP A 325 -4.19 -17.33 10.90
N GLU A 326 -3.57 -18.43 11.37
CA GLU A 326 -2.64 -18.46 12.50
C GLU A 326 -1.20 -18.75 12.09
N THR A 327 -0.84 -18.50 10.83
CA THR A 327 0.50 -18.81 10.33
C THR A 327 1.56 -17.98 11.04
N GLU A 328 2.42 -18.64 11.82
CA GLU A 328 3.57 -18.02 12.48
C GLU A 328 4.59 -17.51 11.47
N GLY A 329 5.19 -16.36 11.76
CA GLY A 329 6.24 -15.78 10.92
C GLY A 329 5.81 -15.43 9.50
N LEU A 330 4.51 -15.20 9.29
CA LEU A 330 3.88 -14.90 8.01
C LEU A 330 4.66 -13.83 7.24
N SER A 331 5.08 -14.17 6.03
CA SER A 331 5.73 -13.21 5.15
C SER A 331 4.70 -12.28 4.49
N ILE A 332 5.13 -11.06 4.15
CA ILE A 332 4.23 -10.10 3.46
C ILE A 332 3.73 -10.62 2.11
N ASN A 333 4.52 -11.41 1.40
CA ASN A 333 4.12 -11.99 0.12
C ASN A 333 3.08 -13.11 0.31
N GLU A 334 3.24 -13.93 1.33
CA GLU A 334 2.29 -14.95 1.70
C GLU A 334 0.95 -14.35 2.15
N LEU A 335 0.99 -13.33 3.01
CA LEU A 335 -0.21 -12.57 3.40
C LEU A 335 -0.93 -12.01 2.18
N ARG A 336 -0.20 -11.41 1.22
CA ARG A 336 -0.77 -10.89 -0.03
C ARG A 336 -1.47 -11.99 -0.83
N THR A 337 -0.84 -13.15 -0.95
CA THR A 337 -1.39 -14.29 -1.69
C THR A 337 -2.67 -14.83 -1.05
N LYS A 338 -2.65 -15.03 0.28
CA LYS A 338 -3.82 -15.46 1.07
C LYS A 338 -4.95 -14.43 0.99
N ALA A 339 -4.63 -13.14 1.14
CA ALA A 339 -5.60 -12.05 1.07
C ALA A 339 -6.28 -11.93 -0.30
N ARG A 340 -5.53 -12.06 -1.41
CA ARG A 340 -6.07 -12.10 -2.76
C ARG A 340 -7.03 -13.28 -2.95
N ARG A 341 -6.66 -14.46 -2.45
CA ARG A 341 -7.51 -15.65 -2.50
C ARG A 341 -8.81 -15.43 -1.73
N LEU A 342 -8.73 -14.99 -0.47
CA LEU A 342 -9.91 -14.70 0.36
C LEU A 342 -10.79 -13.61 -0.24
N LYS A 343 -10.19 -12.56 -0.85
CA LYS A 343 -10.95 -11.51 -1.55
C LYS A 343 -11.71 -12.07 -2.74
N ARG A 344 -11.12 -12.96 -3.52
CA ARG A 344 -11.76 -13.57 -4.70
C ARG A 344 -12.84 -14.58 -4.33
N GLU A 345 -12.58 -15.41 -3.30
CA GLU A 345 -13.47 -16.54 -2.94
C GLU A 345 -14.61 -16.13 -2.02
N HIS A 346 -14.36 -15.18 -1.12
CA HIS A 346 -15.29 -14.80 -0.05
C HIS A 346 -15.63 -13.31 -0.03
N ASP A 347 -15.14 -12.52 -0.97
CA ASP A 347 -15.29 -11.06 -1.05
C ASP A 347 -15.03 -10.37 0.29
N ILE A 348 -13.92 -10.72 0.98
CA ILE A 348 -13.58 -10.06 2.23
C ILE A 348 -13.51 -8.54 2.03
N ARG A 349 -13.97 -7.81 3.04
CA ARG A 349 -14.08 -6.35 3.01
C ARG A 349 -13.07 -5.66 3.92
N LEU A 350 -12.42 -6.40 4.81
CA LEU A 350 -11.44 -5.90 5.78
C LEU A 350 -10.40 -6.97 6.07
N ILE A 351 -9.16 -6.55 6.27
CA ILE A 351 -8.05 -7.38 6.76
C ILE A 351 -7.58 -6.82 8.10
N MET A 352 -7.38 -7.70 9.08
CA MET A 352 -6.78 -7.39 10.36
C MET A 352 -5.54 -8.26 10.58
N VAL A 353 -4.45 -7.67 11.11
CA VAL A 353 -3.17 -8.35 11.37
C VAL A 353 -2.74 -8.10 12.82
N ASP A 354 -2.58 -9.15 13.62
CA ASP A 354 -2.14 -9.09 15.02
C ASP A 354 -0.84 -9.88 15.20
N TYR A 355 0.34 -9.26 15.27
CA TYR A 355 0.69 -7.85 15.09
C TYR A 355 1.86 -7.72 14.10
N LEU A 356 2.02 -6.55 13.53
CA LEU A 356 2.92 -6.22 12.42
C LEU A 356 4.39 -6.62 12.67
N GLN A 357 4.89 -6.47 13.91
CA GLN A 357 6.27 -6.79 14.25
C GLN A 357 6.59 -8.30 14.27
N LEU A 358 5.63 -9.19 14.15
CA LEU A 358 5.88 -10.63 13.97
C LEU A 358 5.96 -11.04 12.50
N MET A 359 5.61 -10.14 11.58
CA MET A 359 5.75 -10.39 10.15
C MET A 359 7.21 -10.37 9.71
N THR A 360 7.45 -11.03 8.58
CA THR A 360 8.77 -11.06 7.92
C THR A 360 8.70 -10.48 6.51
N ALA A 361 9.79 -9.84 6.07
CA ALA A 361 9.95 -9.39 4.69
C ALA A 361 10.83 -10.37 3.89
N SER A 362 10.57 -11.68 4.02
CA SER A 362 11.31 -12.74 3.32
C SER A 362 11.35 -12.46 1.81
N GLY A 363 12.51 -12.68 1.19
CA GLY A 363 12.76 -12.41 -0.22
C GLY A 363 13.10 -10.95 -0.55
N MET A 364 13.06 -10.03 0.43
CA MET A 364 13.49 -8.64 0.26
C MET A 364 14.83 -8.40 0.98
N LYS A 365 15.65 -7.49 0.42
CA LYS A 365 16.92 -7.10 1.06
C LYS A 365 16.68 -5.97 2.04
N TYR A 366 17.07 -6.16 3.30
CA TYR A 366 17.05 -5.14 4.34
C TYR A 366 18.28 -5.27 5.24
N ASN A 367 18.74 -4.16 5.83
CA ASN A 367 19.96 -4.12 6.63
C ASN A 367 19.67 -4.01 8.13
N SER A 368 18.44 -3.69 8.49
CA SER A 368 18.02 -3.52 9.88
C SER A 368 16.55 -3.90 10.08
N ARG A 369 16.19 -4.22 11.32
CA ARG A 369 14.80 -4.50 11.69
C ARG A 369 13.86 -3.31 11.39
N GLN A 370 14.35 -2.08 11.55
CA GLN A 370 13.60 -0.87 11.23
C GLN A 370 13.28 -0.78 9.73
N GLU A 371 14.23 -1.14 8.90
CA GLU A 371 14.03 -1.17 7.44
C GLU A 371 13.05 -2.26 7.04
N GLU A 372 13.13 -3.43 7.66
CA GLU A 372 12.18 -4.54 7.45
C GLU A 372 10.74 -4.12 7.79
N VAL A 373 10.53 -3.54 8.97
CA VAL A 373 9.22 -3.04 9.40
C VAL A 373 8.70 -1.95 8.46
N SER A 374 9.59 -1.10 7.94
CA SER A 374 9.25 -0.07 6.95
C SER A 374 8.77 -0.69 5.63
N LEU A 375 9.44 -1.74 5.17
CA LEU A 375 9.05 -2.49 3.96
C LEU A 375 7.68 -3.16 4.13
N ILE A 376 7.45 -3.78 5.30
CA ILE A 376 6.17 -4.41 5.65
C ILE A 376 5.05 -3.37 5.65
N SER A 377 5.23 -2.23 6.34
CA SER A 377 4.24 -1.16 6.42
C SER A 377 3.85 -0.64 5.03
N ARG A 378 4.84 -0.33 4.20
CA ARG A 378 4.61 0.12 2.82
C ARG A 378 3.89 -0.92 1.98
N SER A 379 4.23 -2.19 2.17
CA SER A 379 3.60 -3.30 1.46
C SER A 379 2.15 -3.53 1.90
N LEU A 380 1.83 -3.37 3.19
CA LEU A 380 0.46 -3.42 3.70
C LEU A 380 -0.39 -2.27 3.14
N LYS A 381 0.18 -1.04 3.05
CA LYS A 381 -0.49 0.08 2.37
C LYS A 381 -0.70 -0.20 0.88
N GLY A 382 0.27 -0.82 0.22
CA GLY A 382 0.16 -1.29 -1.17
C GLY A 382 -0.98 -2.28 -1.33
N LEU A 383 -1.08 -3.27 -0.42
CA LEU A 383 -2.13 -4.29 -0.41
C LEU A 383 -3.53 -3.69 -0.20
N ALA A 384 -3.67 -2.73 0.73
CA ALA A 384 -4.93 -2.03 0.96
C ALA A 384 -5.43 -1.32 -0.31
N LYS A 385 -4.52 -0.66 -1.05
CA LYS A 385 -4.83 -0.02 -2.34
C LYS A 385 -5.16 -1.02 -3.44
N GLU A 386 -4.41 -2.11 -3.52
CA GLU A 386 -4.58 -3.17 -4.52
C GLU A 386 -5.94 -3.84 -4.41
N LEU A 387 -6.32 -4.24 -3.19
CA LEU A 387 -7.59 -4.93 -2.94
C LEU A 387 -8.78 -3.97 -2.78
N GLY A 388 -8.54 -2.66 -2.64
CA GLY A 388 -9.58 -1.66 -2.43
C GLY A 388 -10.33 -1.83 -1.10
N ILE A 389 -9.68 -2.38 -0.07
CA ILE A 389 -10.25 -2.61 1.27
C ILE A 389 -9.34 -2.03 2.36
N PRO A 390 -9.87 -1.68 3.55
CA PRO A 390 -9.05 -1.29 4.69
C PRO A 390 -8.20 -2.45 5.21
N VAL A 391 -6.98 -2.12 5.62
CA VAL A 391 -6.08 -3.02 6.35
C VAL A 391 -5.81 -2.41 7.72
N ILE A 392 -6.15 -3.15 8.77
CA ILE A 392 -5.88 -2.78 10.16
C ILE A 392 -4.69 -3.62 10.63
N ALA A 393 -3.62 -2.98 11.07
CA ALA A 393 -2.47 -3.67 11.64
C ALA A 393 -2.25 -3.23 13.09
N LEU A 394 -2.16 -4.20 13.98
CA LEU A 394 -1.80 -3.94 15.36
C LEU A 394 -0.29 -3.71 15.46
N SER A 395 0.12 -2.83 16.36
CA SER A 395 1.53 -2.49 16.59
C SER A 395 1.84 -2.36 18.07
N GLN A 396 3.03 -2.78 18.47
CA GLN A 396 3.52 -2.58 19.82
C GLN A 396 4.33 -1.29 19.90
N LEU A 397 4.13 -0.51 20.96
CA LEU A 397 4.87 0.73 21.22
C LEU A 397 6.21 0.45 21.94
N ASN A 398 7.15 1.36 21.76
CA ASN A 398 8.44 1.33 22.43
C ASN A 398 8.28 1.41 23.96
N ARG A 399 9.20 0.78 24.70
CA ARG A 399 9.22 0.77 26.17
C ARG A 399 9.47 2.15 26.79
N GLY A 400 10.00 3.10 26.05
CA GLY A 400 10.26 4.47 26.51
C GLY A 400 9.05 5.21 27.05
N VAL A 401 7.82 4.84 26.66
CA VAL A 401 6.57 5.41 27.18
C VAL A 401 6.43 5.18 28.69
N GLU A 402 6.85 4.03 29.21
CA GLU A 402 6.73 3.65 30.62
C GLU A 402 7.66 4.44 31.55
N GLY A 403 8.76 4.96 31.01
CA GLY A 403 9.74 5.77 31.75
C GLY A 403 9.37 7.24 31.90
N ARG A 404 8.24 7.70 31.31
CA ARG A 404 7.81 9.09 31.44
C ARG A 404 7.07 9.32 32.74
N ASP A 405 7.28 10.49 33.34
CA ASP A 405 6.63 10.90 34.59
C ASP A 405 5.26 11.52 34.34
N GLY A 406 4.35 11.29 35.29
CA GLY A 406 3.00 11.88 35.31
C GLY A 406 1.99 11.15 34.42
N ALA A 407 0.71 11.46 34.63
CA ALA A 407 -0.41 10.85 33.89
C ALA A 407 -0.36 11.19 32.38
N GLU A 408 -0.12 12.44 32.07
CA GLU A 408 0.03 12.95 30.70
C GLU A 408 1.26 12.37 30.00
N GLY A 409 2.38 12.17 30.71
CA GLY A 409 3.60 11.61 30.16
C GLY A 409 3.45 10.17 29.69
N LYS A 410 2.55 9.39 30.30
CA LYS A 410 2.27 7.97 29.95
C LYS A 410 1.30 7.81 28.78
N ARG A 411 0.66 8.89 28.32
CA ARG A 411 -0.13 8.84 27.08
C ARG A 411 0.78 8.60 25.88
N PRO A 412 0.43 7.65 25.01
CA PRO A 412 1.18 7.39 23.79
C PRO A 412 1.17 8.57 22.82
N GLN A 413 2.30 8.75 22.12
CA GLN A 413 2.49 9.78 21.10
C GLN A 413 3.03 9.14 19.81
N LEU A 414 2.89 9.83 18.67
CA LEU A 414 3.39 9.32 17.37
C LEU A 414 4.88 8.99 17.41
N SER A 415 5.67 9.74 18.19
CA SER A 415 7.09 9.46 18.41
C SER A 415 7.36 8.10 19.06
N ASP A 416 6.38 7.45 19.70
CA ASP A 416 6.53 6.16 20.36
C ASP A 416 6.47 4.97 19.37
N LEU A 417 6.07 5.24 18.14
CA LEU A 417 6.21 4.35 16.98
C LEU A 417 7.65 4.38 16.40
N ARG A 418 8.62 4.97 17.10
CA ARG A 418 9.95 5.41 16.61
C ARG A 418 10.88 4.33 16.06
N GLU A 419 10.70 3.07 16.39
CA GLU A 419 11.41 2.00 15.69
C GLU A 419 10.90 1.80 14.25
N SER A 420 9.88 2.57 13.88
CA SER A 420 9.13 2.46 12.64
C SER A 420 8.57 3.81 12.19
N GLY A 421 9.41 4.84 12.06
CA GLY A 421 8.99 6.16 11.54
C GLY A 421 8.27 6.05 10.19
N ALA A 422 8.53 4.99 9.44
CA ALA A 422 7.82 4.68 8.21
C ALA A 422 6.37 4.25 8.45
N ILE A 423 6.05 3.53 9.55
CA ILE A 423 4.67 3.16 9.88
C ILE A 423 3.82 4.42 10.02
N GLU A 424 4.34 5.42 10.74
CA GLU A 424 3.65 6.70 10.89
C GLU A 424 3.40 7.35 9.52
N GLN A 425 4.41 7.38 8.64
CA GLN A 425 4.29 8.02 7.32
C GLN A 425 3.31 7.30 6.39
N ASP A 426 3.37 5.97 6.36
CA ASP A 426 2.56 5.13 5.46
C ASP A 426 1.09 5.05 5.91
N ALA A 427 0.82 5.06 7.24
CA ALA A 427 -0.51 4.96 7.80
C ALA A 427 -1.39 6.17 7.43
N ASP A 428 -2.65 5.90 7.09
CA ASP A 428 -3.67 6.93 6.90
C ASP A 428 -4.28 7.34 8.23
N MET A 429 -4.37 6.38 9.17
CA MET A 429 -4.84 6.61 10.52
C MET A 429 -3.96 5.87 11.53
N VAL A 430 -3.68 6.52 12.65
CA VAL A 430 -2.99 5.93 13.81
C VAL A 430 -3.87 6.10 15.04
N VAL A 431 -4.19 5.00 15.67
CA VAL A 431 -5.01 4.93 16.87
C VAL A 431 -4.17 4.34 18.00
N PHE A 432 -4.10 5.02 19.13
CA PHE A 432 -3.48 4.48 20.34
C PHE A 432 -4.52 4.00 21.31
N LEU A 433 -4.22 2.88 21.95
CA LEU A 433 -4.98 2.37 23.09
C LEU A 433 -4.22 2.67 24.38
N HIS A 434 -4.87 3.36 25.27
CA HIS A 434 -4.33 3.73 26.58
C HIS A 434 -5.35 3.43 27.67
N ARG A 435 -4.87 2.80 28.75
CA ARG A 435 -5.68 2.49 29.94
C ARG A 435 -5.04 3.17 31.14
N PRO A 436 -5.53 4.35 31.55
CA PRO A 436 -5.00 5.09 32.70
C PRO A 436 -5.08 4.26 33.99
N GLU A 437 -6.16 3.49 34.21
CA GLU A 437 -6.35 2.61 35.34
C GLU A 437 -5.19 1.60 35.52
N TYR A 438 -4.62 1.08 34.41
CA TYR A 438 -3.47 0.17 34.47
C TYR A 438 -2.23 0.81 35.14
N TYR A 439 -2.11 2.13 35.04
CA TYR A 439 -1.07 2.95 35.67
C TYR A 439 -1.52 3.54 37.01
N HIS A 440 -2.61 3.03 37.61
CA HIS A 440 -3.21 3.53 38.85
C HIS A 440 -3.68 5.00 38.77
N ILE A 441 -3.98 5.48 37.58
CA ILE A 441 -4.58 6.79 37.35
C ILE A 441 -6.09 6.58 37.24
N LEU A 442 -6.81 6.89 38.32
CA LEU A 442 -8.24 6.66 38.40
C LEU A 442 -9.07 7.87 37.96
N GLN A 443 -8.50 9.07 37.96
CA GLN A 443 -9.17 10.29 37.53
C GLN A 443 -8.26 11.17 36.68
N SER A 444 -8.86 11.97 35.79
CA SER A 444 -8.15 13.00 35.05
C SER A 444 -7.60 14.08 35.99
N ALA A 445 -6.62 14.86 35.50
CA ALA A 445 -5.97 15.91 36.30
C ALA A 445 -6.96 16.99 36.79
N ASP A 446 -8.03 17.23 36.04
CA ASP A 446 -9.13 18.14 36.37
C ASP A 446 -10.25 17.50 37.20
N GLY A 447 -10.15 16.18 37.48
CA GLY A 447 -11.14 15.41 38.25
C GLY A 447 -12.47 15.14 37.52
N LEU A 448 -12.60 15.53 36.24
CA LEU A 448 -13.85 15.43 35.50
C LEU A 448 -14.10 14.04 34.91
N ILE A 449 -13.04 13.28 34.62
CA ILE A 449 -13.14 11.95 33.99
C ILE A 449 -12.74 10.88 35.00
N ASP A 450 -13.63 9.93 35.24
CA ASP A 450 -13.34 8.69 35.95
C ASP A 450 -12.84 7.64 34.96
N TYR A 451 -11.63 7.11 35.19
CA TYR A 451 -10.99 6.10 34.36
C TYR A 451 -11.23 4.66 34.84
N HIS A 452 -12.03 4.48 35.88
CA HIS A 452 -12.34 3.12 36.34
C HIS A 452 -13.06 2.34 35.26
N ARG A 453 -12.49 1.18 34.85
CA ARG A 453 -12.96 0.32 33.74
C ARG A 453 -13.07 1.06 32.39
N ARG A 454 -12.32 2.14 32.21
CA ARG A 454 -12.33 2.91 30.96
C ARG A 454 -10.98 2.89 30.27
N ALA A 455 -11.04 2.97 28.96
CA ALA A 455 -9.88 3.08 28.09
C ALA A 455 -10.03 4.31 27.19
N GLU A 456 -8.90 4.95 26.93
CA GLU A 456 -8.80 6.01 25.93
C GLU A 456 -8.41 5.39 24.58
N VAL A 457 -9.22 5.64 23.55
CA VAL A 457 -8.92 5.36 22.15
C VAL A 457 -8.54 6.69 21.52
N ILE A 458 -7.24 6.87 21.26
CA ILE A 458 -6.66 8.15 20.86
C ILE A 458 -6.39 8.11 19.36
N ILE A 459 -7.15 8.85 18.57
CA ILE A 459 -6.87 9.06 17.14
C ILE A 459 -5.77 10.11 17.03
N ALA A 460 -4.51 9.66 16.95
CA ALA A 460 -3.35 10.55 16.94
C ALA A 460 -2.99 11.05 15.53
N LYS A 461 -3.41 10.33 14.50
CA LYS A 461 -3.26 10.73 13.10
C LYS A 461 -4.50 10.31 12.32
N HIS A 462 -5.03 11.21 11.51
CA HIS A 462 -6.11 10.93 10.59
C HIS A 462 -5.96 11.79 9.33
N ARG A 463 -5.62 11.19 8.18
CA ARG A 463 -5.41 11.94 6.93
C ARG A 463 -6.68 12.57 6.35
N LYS A 464 -7.84 11.98 6.67
CA LYS A 464 -9.14 12.35 6.08
C LYS A 464 -10.08 13.04 7.07
N GLY A 465 -9.68 13.20 8.33
CA GLY A 465 -10.56 13.72 9.37
C GLY A 465 -9.81 14.29 10.57
N ALA A 466 -10.56 14.52 11.63
CA ALA A 466 -10.05 15.07 12.88
C ALA A 466 -9.29 14.04 13.72
N THR A 467 -8.42 14.50 14.59
CA THR A 467 -7.80 13.76 15.67
C THR A 467 -8.53 14.02 16.98
N GLY A 468 -8.48 13.10 17.93
CA GLY A 468 -9.18 13.26 19.21
C GLY A 468 -9.05 12.05 20.12
N ILE A 469 -9.68 12.11 21.26
CA ILE A 469 -9.71 11.06 22.28
C ILE A 469 -11.15 10.63 22.49
N ILE A 470 -11.37 9.32 22.43
CA ILE A 470 -12.65 8.68 22.67
C ILE A 470 -12.51 7.86 23.93
N LEU A 471 -13.46 7.99 24.86
CA LEU A 471 -13.55 7.12 26.03
C LEU A 471 -14.45 5.93 25.70
N MET A 472 -13.96 4.73 25.98
CA MET A 472 -14.72 3.47 25.84
C MET A 472 -14.67 2.71 27.15
N ASP A 473 -15.71 1.95 27.43
CA ASP A 473 -15.72 1.04 28.56
C ASP A 473 -14.91 -0.22 28.22
N PHE A 474 -14.18 -0.73 29.20
CA PHE A 474 -13.36 -1.91 29.07
C PHE A 474 -13.68 -2.95 30.14
N ALA A 475 -14.33 -4.03 29.72
CA ALA A 475 -14.62 -5.18 30.56
C ALA A 475 -13.49 -6.22 30.43
N GLY A 476 -12.48 -6.10 31.29
CA GLY A 476 -11.27 -6.94 31.23
C GLY A 476 -11.54 -8.43 31.42
N GLU A 477 -12.53 -8.78 32.25
CA GLU A 477 -13.00 -10.15 32.51
C GLU A 477 -13.56 -10.84 31.25
N PHE A 478 -14.14 -10.04 30.31
CA PHE A 478 -14.69 -10.53 29.04
C PHE A 478 -13.80 -10.18 27.84
N THR A 479 -12.64 -9.60 28.09
CA THR A 479 -11.72 -9.15 27.03
C THR A 479 -12.44 -8.27 26.01
N ARG A 480 -13.29 -7.33 26.46
CA ARG A 480 -14.23 -6.61 25.63
C ARG A 480 -14.16 -5.10 25.81
N PHE A 481 -14.19 -4.38 24.68
CA PHE A 481 -14.46 -2.95 24.62
C PHE A 481 -15.93 -2.73 24.26
N GLU A 482 -16.54 -1.74 24.90
CA GLU A 482 -17.95 -1.39 24.73
C GLU A 482 -18.10 0.11 24.53
N ASN A 483 -19.21 0.49 23.91
CA ASN A 483 -19.64 1.88 23.92
C ASN A 483 -19.98 2.27 25.36
N PRO A 484 -19.62 3.50 25.82
CA PRO A 484 -20.03 3.95 27.14
C PRO A 484 -21.57 3.88 27.27
N GLU A 485 -22.05 3.37 28.37
CA GLU A 485 -23.50 3.41 28.68
C GLU A 485 -23.92 4.87 28.79
N ASP A 486 -24.73 5.32 27.84
CA ASP A 486 -25.40 6.62 27.92
C ASP A 486 -26.47 6.57 29.01
N ASN A 487 -26.12 6.98 30.21
CA ASN A 487 -27.10 7.28 31.25
C ASN A 487 -27.95 8.54 30.92
N SER A 488 -27.84 9.05 29.68
CA SER A 488 -28.56 10.23 29.16
C SER A 488 -29.39 9.91 27.92
N ILE A 489 -30.28 8.88 27.98
CA ILE A 489 -31.40 8.80 27.05
C ILE A 489 -32.44 9.86 27.50
N GLY A 490 -32.15 11.12 27.23
CA GLY A 490 -33.01 12.21 27.66
C GLY A 490 -32.85 13.53 26.93
N ASN A 491 -31.76 13.80 26.25
CA ASN A 491 -31.64 15.06 25.50
C ASN A 491 -30.58 14.96 24.41
N ARG A 492 -30.97 14.49 23.22
CA ARG A 492 -30.27 14.86 21.99
C ARG A 492 -30.73 16.25 21.57
N ALA A 493 -30.18 17.28 22.22
CA ALA A 493 -30.02 18.57 21.59
C ALA A 493 -28.75 18.51 20.68
N PRO A 494 -28.73 19.17 19.53
CA PRO A 494 -27.50 19.23 18.71
C PRO A 494 -26.41 19.85 19.58
N SER A 495 -25.32 19.11 19.78
CA SER A 495 -24.18 19.59 20.57
C SER A 495 -23.53 20.73 19.80
N ASP A 496 -23.76 21.92 20.30
CA ASP A 496 -23.02 23.13 19.99
C ASP A 496 -21.58 22.96 20.44
N GLY A 497 -20.64 23.07 19.48
CA GLY A 497 -19.28 23.50 19.70
C GLY A 497 -18.38 22.75 20.67
N GLY A 498 -17.98 21.53 20.36
CA GLY A 498 -16.71 21.00 20.89
C GLY A 498 -15.53 21.75 20.26
N GLU A 499 -14.69 22.40 21.09
CA GLU A 499 -13.50 23.11 20.64
C GLU A 499 -12.60 22.19 19.78
N ILE A 500 -12.61 22.45 18.48
CA ILE A 500 -11.68 21.86 17.52
C ILE A 500 -10.32 22.53 17.76
N ARG A 501 -9.43 21.90 18.52
CA ARG A 501 -8.02 22.27 18.53
C ARG A 501 -7.39 21.82 17.23
N GLY A 502 -7.35 22.74 16.27
CA GLY A 502 -6.61 22.56 15.03
C GLY A 502 -5.13 22.28 15.31
N SER A 503 -4.56 21.34 14.58
CA SER A 503 -3.14 21.04 14.53
C SER A 503 -2.37 22.32 14.20
N MET A 504 -1.57 22.85 15.15
CA MET A 504 -0.60 23.91 14.88
C MET A 504 0.55 23.33 14.07
N VAL A 505 0.53 23.58 12.77
CA VAL A 505 1.74 23.55 11.95
C VAL A 505 2.48 24.87 12.25
N ASN A 506 3.73 24.74 12.71
CA ASN A 506 4.65 25.86 12.90
C ASN A 506 4.76 26.71 11.62
N GLY A 507 4.39 27.97 11.72
CA GLY A 507 4.60 28.98 10.70
C GLY A 507 4.55 30.36 11.34
N ASP A 508 5.70 30.99 11.45
CA ASP A 508 5.88 32.36 11.89
C ASP A 508 5.07 33.35 11.06
N GLY A 509 4.48 34.32 11.75
CA GLY A 509 4.32 35.66 11.25
C GLY A 509 2.99 36.05 10.60
N ASN A 510 2.27 36.89 11.31
CA ASN A 510 1.36 37.97 10.83
C ASN A 510 0.55 37.68 9.54
N ASN A 511 -0.69 37.28 9.70
CA ASN A 511 -1.74 37.71 8.80
C ASN A 511 -3.11 37.64 9.49
N MET A 512 -3.74 38.79 9.64
CA MET A 512 -5.13 38.92 10.05
C MET A 512 -6.03 38.31 8.96
N PRO A 513 -7.09 37.55 9.31
CA PRO A 513 -8.03 37.06 8.31
C PRO A 513 -8.89 38.22 7.79
N PHE A 514 -8.92 38.36 6.47
CA PHE A 514 -9.89 39.21 5.79
C PHE A 514 -11.30 38.63 5.98
N PRO A 515 -12.31 39.46 6.25
CA PRO A 515 -13.69 39.03 6.23
C PRO A 515 -14.10 38.65 4.79
N PRO A 516 -14.94 37.62 4.63
CA PRO A 516 -15.44 37.24 3.30
C PRO A 516 -16.29 38.40 2.73
N PRO A 517 -16.22 38.67 1.42
CA PRO A 517 -17.09 39.64 0.79
C PRO A 517 -18.54 39.17 0.92
N ALA A 518 -19.40 40.11 1.36
CA ALA A 518 -20.85 39.95 1.29
C ALA A 518 -21.23 39.76 -0.19
N ASP A 519 -22.12 38.78 -0.48
CA ASP A 519 -22.66 38.45 -1.80
C ASP A 519 -21.83 37.50 -2.68
N TYR A 520 -21.48 36.31 -2.18
CA TYR A 520 -21.11 35.19 -3.03
C TYR A 520 -22.23 34.14 -3.01
N ASN A 521 -23.05 34.13 -4.09
CA ASN A 521 -24.03 33.07 -4.35
C ASN A 521 -23.47 32.12 -5.41
N PRO A 522 -23.09 30.88 -5.09
CA PRO A 522 -22.43 29.97 -6.03
C PRO A 522 -23.36 29.33 -7.07
N PHE A 523 -24.66 29.68 -7.11
CA PHE A 523 -25.63 29.06 -7.98
C PHE A 523 -26.27 30.00 -9.02
N ASN A 524 -25.68 31.15 -9.35
CA ASN A 524 -26.19 32.02 -10.40
C ASN A 524 -25.48 31.71 -11.74
N ILE A 525 -25.86 30.64 -12.40
CA ILE A 525 -25.57 30.41 -13.82
C ILE A 525 -26.71 31.02 -14.58
N ASP A 526 -26.51 32.23 -15.08
CA ASP A 526 -27.42 32.91 -15.98
C ASP A 526 -27.32 32.24 -17.38
N VAL A 527 -28.30 31.38 -17.69
CA VAL A 527 -28.48 30.80 -19.02
C VAL A 527 -29.51 31.67 -19.75
N SER A 528 -29.08 32.84 -20.23
CA SER A 528 -29.87 33.59 -21.19
C SER A 528 -29.18 33.68 -22.56
N ASN A 529 -29.71 32.88 -23.47
CA ASN A 529 -29.89 33.11 -24.90
C ASN A 529 -29.15 34.30 -25.52
N ASP A 530 -28.35 34.00 -26.51
CA ASP A 530 -28.37 34.78 -27.78
C ASP A 530 -28.05 33.86 -28.97
N TYR A 531 -29.10 33.23 -29.52
CA TYR A 531 -29.17 32.86 -30.94
C TYR A 531 -30.08 33.87 -31.63
N ARG A 532 -29.51 34.87 -32.26
CA ARG A 532 -30.15 35.57 -33.38
C ARG A 532 -29.24 35.39 -34.58
N GLY A 533 -29.78 34.64 -35.53
CA GLY A 533 -29.26 34.57 -36.86
C GLY A 533 -29.45 35.90 -37.59
N ASP A 534 -28.54 36.17 -38.49
CA ASP A 534 -28.79 37.07 -39.62
C ASP A 534 -28.45 36.34 -40.91
N ASN A 535 -29.51 36.18 -41.70
CA ASN A 535 -29.48 35.99 -43.13
C ASN A 535 -29.03 37.28 -43.79
N THR A 536 -27.99 37.27 -44.58
CA THR A 536 -27.91 37.67 -45.99
C THR A 536 -26.59 37.23 -46.58
#